data_de8e2abad8b7dc1224cdcbbcce359521
#
_entry.id   de8e2abad8b7dc1224cdcbbcce359521
#
_cell.length_a   1.000
_cell.length_b   1.000
_cell.length_c   1.000
_cell.angle_alpha   90.00
_cell.angle_beta   90.00
_cell.angle_gamma   90.00
#
_symmetry.space_group_name_H-M   'P 1'
#
loop_
_entity.id
_entity.type
_entity.pdbx_description
1 polymer ?
#
loop_
_entity_poly.entity_id
_entity_poly.type
_entity_poly.pdbx_seq_one_letter_code
_entity_poly.pdbx_strand_id
1 'polypeptide(L)'
;MQKLSQTEELARSLAAKAHRHTLTPEQISRAMEEADFDVAQLDELYAALEQRGVHLAEEEPAELPVLDDAQIGRLENELFSEGVALDDPVKTYLKEIGRVPLLTAGQEMALAKAARAGDAEARRALSEANLRLVVSVAKRYAGRGLPFLDLIQEGNLGLMKAAEKFEPERGFKFSTYATWWIRQSITRAIADQGRTIRIPVHLVESINRVKKTAGDLLHKNGREPTVEEIAAALKLEPDKVRELLQLSQEPISLETPVGEEEDAHLEDFIQDEDAGVPVDEAGRQLLRRELLHVLKSLTPREERVITLRFGLEDGRARTLEELGKEFNVTRERVRQIEAKALRKLRHPSRAKLLRDYLDE
;
A
#
# COMPACT_ATOMS: atom_id res chain seq x y z
N MET A 1 18.23 18.97 -13.97
CA MET A 1 19.65 19.14 -13.63
C MET A 1 20.08 18.36 -12.36
N GLN A 2 19.29 18.29 -11.29
CA GLN A 2 19.65 17.50 -10.09
C GLN A 2 19.69 15.97 -10.30
N LYS A 3 18.90 15.39 -11.21
CA LYS A 3 18.90 13.93 -11.48
C LYS A 3 20.15 13.42 -12.19
N LEU A 4 20.78 14.20 -13.06
CA LEU A 4 22.05 13.84 -13.71
C LEU A 4 23.22 13.77 -12.71
N SER A 5 23.18 14.56 -11.65
CA SER A 5 24.18 14.57 -10.58
C SER A 5 24.15 13.29 -9.73
N GLN A 6 22.98 12.71 -9.46
CA GLN A 6 22.84 11.48 -8.66
C GLN A 6 23.40 10.25 -9.38
N THR A 7 23.12 10.11 -10.68
CA THR A 7 23.64 9.01 -11.51
C THR A 7 25.17 9.07 -11.59
N GLU A 8 25.75 10.25 -11.77
CA GLU A 8 27.19 10.45 -11.82
C GLU A 8 27.89 10.23 -10.46
N GLU A 9 27.27 10.65 -9.35
CA GLU A 9 27.80 10.41 -8.01
C GLU A 9 27.77 8.92 -7.66
N LEU A 10 26.68 8.24 -7.97
CA LEU A 10 26.55 6.79 -7.75
C LEU A 10 27.56 6.02 -8.61
N ALA A 11 27.69 6.35 -9.91
CA ALA A 11 28.66 5.74 -10.79
C ALA A 11 30.11 5.96 -10.30
N ARG A 12 30.43 7.14 -9.74
CA ARG A 12 31.73 7.43 -9.15
C ARG A 12 32.00 6.62 -7.89
N SER A 13 31.00 6.50 -7.01
CA SER A 13 31.13 5.72 -5.76
C SER A 13 31.30 4.23 -6.04
N LEU A 14 30.58 3.71 -7.04
CA LEU A 14 30.66 2.32 -7.49
C LEU A 14 32.01 2.05 -8.18
N ALA A 15 32.48 2.95 -9.05
CA ALA A 15 33.79 2.82 -9.68
C ALA A 15 34.95 2.81 -8.66
N ALA A 16 34.82 3.56 -7.56
CA ALA A 16 35.80 3.55 -6.46
C ALA A 16 35.79 2.24 -5.65
N LYS A 17 34.65 1.54 -5.60
CA LYS A 17 34.50 0.24 -4.91
C LYS A 17 34.79 -0.96 -5.83
N ALA A 18 34.99 -0.74 -7.12
CA ALA A 18 35.23 -1.80 -8.10
C ALA A 18 36.58 -2.49 -7.88
N HIS A 19 36.55 -3.80 -7.64
CA HIS A 19 37.75 -4.63 -7.56
C HIS A 19 38.21 -5.01 -8.99
N ARG A 20 39.40 -4.59 -9.41
CA ARG A 20 39.98 -4.87 -10.77
C ARG A 20 39.08 -4.39 -11.92
N HIS A 21 38.36 -3.24 -11.75
CA HIS A 21 37.41 -2.72 -12.73
C HIS A 21 36.21 -3.62 -13.00
N THR A 22 35.86 -4.53 -12.07
CA THR A 22 34.68 -5.36 -12.16
C THR A 22 33.77 -5.15 -10.94
N LEU A 23 32.47 -5.09 -11.18
CA LEU A 23 31.41 -5.04 -10.15
C LEU A 23 30.48 -6.21 -10.34
N THR A 24 30.06 -6.83 -9.22
CA THR A 24 28.99 -7.83 -9.28
C THR A 24 27.63 -7.14 -9.36
N PRO A 25 26.63 -7.77 -10.01
CA PRO A 25 25.26 -7.27 -10.04
C PRO A 25 24.69 -7.01 -8.63
N GLU A 26 25.07 -7.84 -7.63
CA GLU A 26 24.67 -7.65 -6.24
C GLU A 26 25.23 -6.37 -5.61
N GLN A 27 26.49 -6.03 -5.92
CA GLN A 27 27.12 -4.80 -5.43
C GLN A 27 26.45 -3.55 -6.00
N ILE A 28 26.06 -3.59 -7.28
CA ILE A 28 25.31 -2.51 -7.93
C ILE A 28 23.91 -2.42 -7.29
N SER A 29 23.22 -3.58 -7.11
CA SER A 29 21.94 -3.67 -6.44
C SER A 29 21.94 -2.98 -5.10
N ARG A 30 22.88 -3.38 -4.27
CA ARG A 30 23.02 -2.85 -2.92
C ARG A 30 23.29 -1.35 -2.91
N ALA A 31 24.14 -0.87 -3.82
CA ALA A 31 24.44 0.55 -3.91
C ALA A 31 23.26 1.38 -4.44
N MET A 32 22.46 0.83 -5.35
CA MET A 32 21.23 1.47 -5.82
C MET A 32 20.16 1.52 -4.73
N GLU A 33 20.02 0.44 -3.95
CA GLU A 33 19.12 0.41 -2.77
C GLU A 33 19.56 1.42 -1.69
N GLU A 34 20.88 1.52 -1.42
CA GLU A 34 21.44 2.48 -0.46
C GLU A 34 21.27 3.94 -0.91
N ALA A 35 21.27 4.19 -2.22
CA ALA A 35 21.16 5.52 -2.82
C ALA A 35 19.73 5.93 -3.20
N ASP A 36 18.73 5.05 -2.98
CA ASP A 36 17.33 5.26 -3.38
C ASP A 36 17.21 5.63 -4.87
N PHE A 37 17.90 4.86 -5.71
CA PHE A 37 18.11 5.16 -7.13
C PHE A 37 16.98 4.60 -8.00
N ASP A 38 16.40 5.44 -8.87
CA ASP A 38 15.31 5.04 -9.77
C ASP A 38 15.82 4.07 -10.86
N VAL A 39 15.28 2.85 -10.90
CA VAL A 39 15.62 1.82 -11.91
C VAL A 39 15.37 2.31 -13.34
N ALA A 40 14.49 3.29 -13.55
CA ALA A 40 14.30 3.91 -14.87
C ALA A 40 15.58 4.56 -15.41
N GLN A 41 16.55 4.90 -14.55
CA GLN A 41 17.85 5.48 -14.90
C GLN A 41 18.99 4.44 -14.93
N LEU A 42 18.66 3.15 -14.84
CA LEU A 42 19.63 2.05 -14.86
C LEU A 42 20.51 2.09 -16.11
N ASP A 43 19.91 2.37 -17.26
CA ASP A 43 20.62 2.45 -18.55
C ASP A 43 21.64 3.60 -18.55
N GLU A 44 21.32 4.73 -17.93
CA GLU A 44 22.24 5.86 -17.76
C GLU A 44 23.39 5.52 -16.80
N LEU A 45 23.07 4.78 -15.71
CA LEU A 45 24.07 4.32 -14.75
C LEU A 45 25.07 3.36 -15.40
N TYR A 46 24.57 2.39 -16.19
CA TYR A 46 25.44 1.47 -16.93
C TYR A 46 26.32 2.20 -17.94
N ALA A 47 25.77 3.14 -18.69
CA ALA A 47 26.54 3.96 -19.63
C ALA A 47 27.64 4.77 -18.90
N ALA A 48 27.36 5.32 -17.73
CA ALA A 48 28.31 6.06 -16.91
C ALA A 48 29.40 5.16 -16.29
N LEU A 49 29.10 3.91 -15.96
CA LEU A 49 30.09 2.92 -15.48
C LEU A 49 30.98 2.44 -16.61
N GLU A 50 30.44 2.17 -17.79
CA GLU A 50 31.18 1.77 -18.99
C GLU A 50 32.14 2.85 -19.44
N GLN A 51 31.73 4.13 -19.44
CA GLN A 51 32.63 5.27 -19.72
C GLN A 51 33.82 5.36 -18.75
N ARG A 52 33.66 4.80 -17.53
CA ARG A 52 34.75 4.74 -16.52
C ARG A 52 35.54 3.45 -16.56
N GLY A 53 35.30 2.59 -17.55
CA GLY A 53 36.01 1.34 -17.74
C GLY A 53 35.67 0.28 -16.69
N VAL A 54 34.52 0.37 -16.08
CA VAL A 54 34.02 -0.63 -15.11
C VAL A 54 33.15 -1.62 -15.84
N HIS A 55 33.54 -2.89 -15.82
CA HIS A 55 32.80 -4.00 -16.41
C HIS A 55 32.02 -4.74 -15.35
N LEU A 56 30.84 -5.28 -15.71
CA LEU A 56 30.10 -6.17 -14.85
C LEU A 56 30.81 -7.53 -14.81
N ALA A 57 30.99 -8.06 -13.60
CA ALA A 57 31.43 -9.44 -13.45
C ALA A 57 30.33 -10.36 -14.02
N GLU A 58 30.72 -11.29 -14.87
CA GLU A 58 29.85 -12.37 -15.27
C GLU A 58 29.64 -13.25 -14.01
N GLU A 59 28.50 -13.10 -13.34
CA GLU A 59 28.04 -14.16 -12.44
C GLU A 59 27.66 -15.36 -13.31
N GLU A 60 28.15 -16.54 -12.91
CA GLU A 60 27.53 -17.77 -13.39
C GLU A 60 26.04 -17.66 -13.10
N PRO A 61 25.18 -17.84 -14.13
CA PRO A 61 23.75 -17.74 -13.91
C PRO A 61 23.43 -18.71 -12.77
N ALA A 62 22.78 -18.23 -11.72
CA ALA A 62 22.15 -19.11 -10.76
C ALA A 62 21.41 -20.15 -11.59
N GLU A 63 21.81 -21.42 -11.46
CA GLU A 63 21.24 -22.50 -12.26
C GLU A 63 19.73 -22.36 -12.20
N LEU A 64 19.13 -22.00 -13.34
CA LEU A 64 17.68 -21.86 -13.41
C LEU A 64 17.11 -23.24 -13.06
N PRO A 65 16.36 -23.39 -11.99
CA PRO A 65 15.89 -24.69 -11.54
C PRO A 65 15.14 -25.38 -12.67
N VAL A 66 15.52 -26.60 -13.00
CA VAL A 66 14.70 -27.44 -13.90
C VAL A 66 13.41 -27.71 -13.14
N LEU A 67 12.27 -27.10 -13.51
CA LEU A 67 11.01 -27.26 -12.80
C LEU A 67 10.36 -28.62 -13.17
N ASP A 68 11.01 -29.71 -12.75
CA ASP A 68 10.41 -31.06 -12.75
C ASP A 68 9.59 -31.25 -11.43
N ASP A 69 8.79 -32.34 -11.39
CA ASP A 69 7.94 -32.63 -10.23
C ASP A 69 8.76 -32.73 -8.91
N ALA A 70 10.02 -33.19 -8.97
CA ALA A 70 10.90 -33.30 -7.81
C ALA A 70 11.35 -31.91 -7.31
N GLN A 71 11.60 -31.00 -8.20
CA GLN A 71 12.00 -29.62 -7.83
C GLN A 71 10.83 -28.74 -7.43
N ILE A 72 9.65 -28.95 -8.03
CA ILE A 72 8.41 -28.33 -7.54
C ILE A 72 8.14 -28.78 -6.09
N GLY A 73 8.32 -30.09 -5.78
CA GLY A 73 8.20 -30.59 -4.41
C GLY A 73 9.23 -30.01 -3.43
N ARG A 74 10.46 -29.75 -3.89
CA ARG A 74 11.47 -29.05 -3.06
C ARG A 74 11.09 -27.58 -2.80
N LEU A 75 10.64 -26.89 -3.85
CA LEU A 75 10.14 -25.52 -3.74
C LEU A 75 8.95 -25.42 -2.79
N GLU A 76 8.04 -26.39 -2.85
CA GLU A 76 6.90 -26.51 -1.93
C GLU A 76 7.37 -26.66 -0.48
N ASN A 77 8.30 -27.55 -0.20
CA ASN A 77 8.85 -27.76 1.15
C ASN A 77 9.58 -26.52 1.67
N GLU A 78 10.34 -25.83 0.82
CA GLU A 78 11.04 -24.61 1.17
C GLU A 78 10.06 -23.46 1.50
N LEU A 79 9.05 -23.25 0.67
CA LEU A 79 8.01 -22.22 0.90
C LEU A 79 7.14 -22.57 2.11
N PHE A 80 6.83 -23.85 2.31
CA PHE A 80 6.10 -24.30 3.49
C PHE A 80 6.87 -24.01 4.78
N SER A 81 8.21 -24.17 4.78
CA SER A 81 9.04 -23.80 5.93
C SER A 81 9.02 -22.29 6.24
N GLU A 82 8.69 -21.47 5.25
CA GLU A 82 8.49 -20.01 5.36
C GLU A 82 7.01 -19.62 5.63
N GLY A 83 6.15 -20.62 5.88
CA GLY A 83 4.72 -20.41 6.17
C GLY A 83 3.86 -20.14 4.93
N VAL A 84 4.36 -20.43 3.72
CA VAL A 84 3.64 -20.25 2.45
C VAL A 84 3.26 -21.59 1.86
N ALA A 85 1.96 -21.90 1.82
CA ALA A 85 1.44 -23.08 1.13
C ALA A 85 1.35 -22.82 -0.38
N LEU A 86 1.72 -23.83 -1.19
CA LEU A 86 1.51 -23.80 -2.63
C LEU A 86 0.13 -24.39 -2.99
N ASP A 87 -0.72 -23.54 -3.53
CA ASP A 87 -2.03 -23.93 -4.04
C ASP A 87 -1.91 -24.69 -5.38
N ASP A 88 -2.93 -25.46 -5.72
CA ASP A 88 -2.99 -26.23 -6.99
C ASP A 88 -2.82 -25.34 -8.25
N PRO A 89 -3.36 -24.11 -8.33
CA PRO A 89 -3.10 -23.21 -9.45
C PRO A 89 -1.62 -22.87 -9.64
N VAL A 90 -0.88 -22.68 -8.54
CA VAL A 90 0.56 -22.40 -8.58
C VAL A 90 1.32 -23.59 -9.11
N LYS A 91 1.01 -24.79 -8.64
CA LYS A 91 1.64 -26.06 -9.13
C LYS A 91 1.39 -26.26 -10.62
N THR A 92 0.17 -25.99 -11.08
CA THR A 92 -0.19 -26.08 -12.51
C THR A 92 0.63 -25.09 -13.33
N TYR A 93 0.72 -23.83 -12.89
CA TYR A 93 1.53 -22.82 -13.56
C TYR A 93 3.02 -23.21 -13.63
N LEU A 94 3.60 -23.70 -12.52
CA LEU A 94 4.99 -24.15 -12.48
C LEU A 94 5.27 -25.30 -13.47
N LYS A 95 4.33 -26.25 -13.60
CA LYS A 95 4.42 -27.33 -14.59
C LYS A 95 4.34 -26.82 -16.02
N GLU A 96 3.51 -25.84 -16.31
CA GLU A 96 3.37 -25.25 -17.64
C GLU A 96 4.66 -24.52 -18.08
N ILE A 97 5.20 -23.65 -17.22
CA ILE A 97 6.47 -22.94 -17.55
C ILE A 97 7.67 -23.88 -17.63
N GLY A 98 7.63 -25.01 -16.90
CA GLY A 98 8.67 -26.04 -16.93
C GLY A 98 8.80 -26.74 -18.30
N ARG A 99 7.73 -26.74 -19.13
CA ARG A 99 7.73 -27.33 -20.47
C ARG A 99 8.48 -26.50 -21.50
N VAL A 100 8.66 -25.22 -21.25
CA VAL A 100 9.36 -24.33 -22.18
C VAL A 100 10.87 -24.60 -22.09
N PRO A 101 11.54 -24.93 -23.21
CA PRO A 101 12.99 -25.21 -23.20
C PRO A 101 13.78 -23.94 -22.89
N LEU A 102 14.92 -24.11 -22.20
CA LEU A 102 15.87 -23.03 -21.96
C LEU A 102 16.55 -22.60 -23.26
N LEU A 103 16.75 -21.29 -23.43
CA LEU A 103 17.46 -20.74 -24.57
C LEU A 103 18.98 -20.87 -24.40
N THR A 104 19.66 -21.15 -25.48
CA THR A 104 21.12 -20.97 -25.55
C THR A 104 21.46 -19.49 -25.68
N ALA A 105 22.67 -19.06 -25.30
CA ALA A 105 23.10 -17.67 -25.39
C ALA A 105 22.95 -17.08 -26.82
N GLY A 106 23.20 -17.90 -27.85
CA GLY A 106 22.99 -17.49 -29.23
C GLY A 106 21.54 -17.26 -29.62
N GLN A 107 20.62 -18.13 -29.14
CA GLN A 107 19.19 -17.99 -29.36
C GLN A 107 18.61 -16.79 -28.58
N GLU A 108 19.04 -16.58 -27.33
CA GLU A 108 18.68 -15.41 -26.51
C GLU A 108 19.05 -14.11 -27.24
N MET A 109 20.27 -14.03 -27.76
CA MET A 109 20.77 -12.86 -28.51
C MET A 109 20.01 -12.64 -29.83
N ALA A 110 19.66 -13.72 -30.54
CA ALA A 110 18.91 -13.63 -31.79
C ALA A 110 17.46 -13.15 -31.54
N LEU A 111 16.79 -13.72 -30.53
CA LEU A 111 15.43 -13.31 -30.14
C LEU A 111 15.43 -11.86 -29.61
N ALA A 112 16.42 -11.47 -28.83
CA ALA A 112 16.53 -10.10 -28.32
C ALA A 112 16.68 -9.08 -29.44
N LYS A 113 17.48 -9.37 -30.48
CA LYS A 113 17.63 -8.50 -31.67
C LYS A 113 16.33 -8.39 -32.45
N ALA A 114 15.63 -9.51 -32.65
CA ALA A 114 14.33 -9.52 -33.33
C ALA A 114 13.26 -8.75 -32.53
N ALA A 115 13.21 -8.95 -31.21
CA ALA A 115 12.31 -8.23 -30.32
C ALA A 115 12.53 -6.71 -30.37
N ARG A 116 13.79 -6.27 -30.41
CA ARG A 116 14.14 -4.85 -30.57
C ARG A 116 13.75 -4.29 -31.94
N ALA A 117 13.77 -5.11 -32.99
CA ALA A 117 13.30 -4.72 -34.31
C ALA A 117 11.77 -4.62 -34.41
N GLY A 118 11.05 -4.92 -33.33
CA GLY A 118 9.59 -4.79 -33.24
C GLY A 118 8.84 -6.12 -33.43
N ASP A 119 9.52 -7.26 -33.50
CA ASP A 119 8.89 -8.57 -33.60
C ASP A 119 8.25 -8.95 -32.27
N ALA A 120 6.90 -9.02 -32.28
CA ALA A 120 6.11 -9.36 -31.10
C ALA A 120 6.23 -10.83 -30.71
N GLU A 121 6.40 -11.74 -31.69
CA GLU A 121 6.55 -13.18 -31.45
C GLU A 121 7.92 -13.45 -30.79
N ALA A 122 8.98 -12.81 -31.26
CA ALA A 122 10.31 -12.92 -30.67
C ALA A 122 10.32 -12.40 -29.21
N ARG A 123 9.64 -11.29 -28.94
CA ARG A 123 9.48 -10.76 -27.57
C ARG A 123 8.74 -11.71 -26.66
N ARG A 124 7.66 -12.32 -27.16
CA ARG A 124 6.88 -13.33 -26.45
C ARG A 124 7.73 -14.55 -26.13
N ALA A 125 8.43 -15.11 -27.14
CA ALA A 125 9.30 -16.27 -26.99
C ALA A 125 10.43 -16.02 -25.97
N LEU A 126 11.05 -14.81 -26.01
CA LEU A 126 12.08 -14.41 -25.05
C LEU A 126 11.51 -14.36 -23.61
N SER A 127 10.31 -13.80 -23.44
CA SER A 127 9.65 -13.73 -22.13
C SER A 127 9.26 -15.12 -21.63
N GLU A 128 8.63 -15.96 -22.46
CA GLU A 128 8.17 -17.31 -22.09
C GLU A 128 9.34 -18.20 -21.63
N ALA A 129 10.47 -18.15 -22.32
CA ALA A 129 11.66 -18.91 -21.95
C ALA A 129 12.33 -18.45 -20.64
N ASN A 130 12.03 -17.25 -20.16
CA ASN A 130 12.58 -16.67 -18.94
C ASN A 130 11.59 -16.60 -17.76
N LEU A 131 10.40 -17.19 -17.86
CA LEU A 131 9.43 -17.23 -16.74
C LEU A 131 9.99 -17.92 -15.51
N ARG A 132 10.86 -18.91 -15.68
CA ARG A 132 11.53 -19.62 -14.58
C ARG A 132 12.46 -18.72 -13.78
N LEU A 133 13.08 -17.72 -14.42
CA LEU A 133 13.87 -16.70 -13.74
C LEU A 133 12.98 -15.87 -12.79
N VAL A 134 11.77 -15.52 -13.22
CA VAL A 134 10.82 -14.80 -12.37
C VAL A 134 10.51 -15.57 -11.09
N VAL A 135 10.24 -16.87 -11.20
CA VAL A 135 9.96 -17.74 -10.03
C VAL A 135 11.14 -17.76 -9.06
N SER A 136 12.37 -17.88 -9.58
CA SER A 136 13.59 -17.90 -8.76
C SER A 136 13.81 -16.57 -7.98
N VAL A 137 13.39 -15.44 -8.57
CA VAL A 137 13.45 -14.13 -7.92
C VAL A 137 12.28 -13.97 -6.93
N ALA A 138 11.04 -14.30 -7.34
CA ALA A 138 9.83 -14.14 -6.54
C ALA A 138 9.86 -14.97 -5.24
N LYS A 139 10.48 -16.16 -5.26
CA LYS A 139 10.67 -17.01 -4.08
C LYS A 139 11.27 -16.27 -2.89
N ARG A 140 12.22 -15.37 -3.10
CA ARG A 140 12.87 -14.58 -2.04
C ARG A 140 11.97 -13.53 -1.39
N TYR A 141 10.79 -13.29 -1.97
CA TYR A 141 9.80 -12.31 -1.52
C TYR A 141 8.52 -12.95 -1.01
N ALA A 142 8.46 -14.28 -0.94
CA ALA A 142 7.33 -15.01 -0.39
C ALA A 142 7.09 -14.62 1.08
N GLY A 143 5.81 -14.68 1.51
CA GLY A 143 5.44 -14.33 2.89
C GLY A 143 5.45 -12.85 3.26
N ARG A 144 5.59 -11.94 2.28
CA ARG A 144 5.66 -10.48 2.53
C ARG A 144 4.34 -9.74 2.24
N GLY A 145 3.20 -10.38 2.49
CA GLY A 145 1.88 -9.73 2.39
C GLY A 145 1.17 -9.92 1.06
N LEU A 146 1.83 -10.52 0.03
CA LEU A 146 1.19 -10.90 -1.22
C LEU A 146 1.26 -12.43 -1.42
N PRO A 147 0.20 -13.05 -2.01
CA PRO A 147 0.22 -14.43 -2.44
C PRO A 147 1.37 -14.70 -3.42
N PHE A 148 1.93 -15.91 -3.38
CA PHE A 148 3.10 -16.24 -4.20
C PHE A 148 2.84 -16.12 -5.71
N LEU A 149 1.65 -16.51 -6.17
CA LEU A 149 1.27 -16.38 -7.58
C LEU A 149 1.22 -14.90 -8.02
N ASP A 150 0.73 -14.02 -7.17
CA ASP A 150 0.67 -12.58 -7.47
C ASP A 150 2.07 -11.98 -7.56
N LEU A 151 3.00 -12.39 -6.67
CA LEU A 151 4.41 -12.01 -6.78
C LEU A 151 5.02 -12.45 -8.12
N ILE A 152 4.70 -13.66 -8.58
CA ILE A 152 5.14 -14.16 -9.89
C ILE A 152 4.55 -13.30 -11.01
N GLN A 153 3.24 -12.98 -10.97
CA GLN A 153 2.61 -12.20 -12.03
C GLN A 153 3.15 -10.76 -12.09
N GLU A 154 3.36 -10.12 -10.95
CA GLU A 154 4.01 -8.80 -10.89
C GLU A 154 5.46 -8.88 -11.41
N GLY A 155 6.17 -9.96 -11.10
CA GLY A 155 7.49 -10.24 -11.66
C GLY A 155 7.47 -10.44 -13.18
N ASN A 156 6.44 -11.12 -13.71
CA ASN A 156 6.23 -11.30 -15.15
C ASN A 156 6.01 -9.95 -15.86
N LEU A 157 5.28 -9.01 -15.24
CA LEU A 157 5.16 -7.65 -15.77
C LEU A 157 6.52 -6.94 -15.83
N GLY A 158 7.37 -7.16 -14.83
CA GLY A 158 8.75 -6.69 -14.83
C GLY A 158 9.58 -7.31 -15.97
N LEU A 159 9.48 -8.64 -16.15
CA LEU A 159 10.17 -9.36 -17.23
C LEU A 159 9.75 -8.87 -18.61
N MET A 160 8.45 -8.61 -18.84
CA MET A 160 7.96 -8.07 -20.11
C MET A 160 8.55 -6.69 -20.41
N LYS A 161 8.64 -5.81 -19.40
CA LYS A 161 9.30 -4.49 -19.53
C LYS A 161 10.79 -4.65 -19.82
N ALA A 162 11.46 -5.62 -19.21
CA ALA A 162 12.85 -5.92 -19.50
C ALA A 162 13.05 -6.38 -20.95
N ALA A 163 12.19 -7.29 -21.45
CA ALA A 163 12.24 -7.77 -22.82
C ALA A 163 12.01 -6.66 -23.87
N GLU A 164 11.23 -5.64 -23.52
CA GLU A 164 10.97 -4.48 -24.38
C GLU A 164 12.15 -3.49 -24.42
N LYS A 165 12.87 -3.32 -23.32
CA LYS A 165 13.94 -2.32 -23.17
C LYS A 165 15.35 -2.87 -23.35
N PHE A 166 15.51 -4.18 -23.42
CA PHE A 166 16.83 -4.80 -23.47
C PHE A 166 17.62 -4.44 -24.75
N GLU A 167 18.88 -4.07 -24.55
CA GLU A 167 19.83 -3.71 -25.62
C GLU A 167 20.91 -4.79 -25.78
N PRO A 168 20.75 -5.71 -26.75
CA PRO A 168 21.69 -6.83 -26.93
C PRO A 168 23.11 -6.40 -27.33
N GLU A 169 23.25 -5.18 -27.89
CA GLU A 169 24.57 -4.66 -28.33
C GLU A 169 25.52 -4.36 -27.17
N ARG A 170 25.00 -4.21 -25.95
CA ARG A 170 25.83 -3.97 -24.75
C ARG A 170 26.57 -5.20 -24.22
N GLY A 171 26.35 -6.38 -24.79
CA GLY A 171 27.11 -7.60 -24.48
C GLY A 171 26.74 -8.30 -23.16
N PHE A 172 25.73 -7.83 -22.41
CA PHE A 172 25.28 -8.47 -21.18
C PHE A 172 24.24 -9.56 -21.45
N LYS A 173 24.17 -10.55 -20.55
CA LYS A 173 23.10 -11.56 -20.59
C LYS A 173 21.74 -10.92 -20.25
N PHE A 174 20.71 -11.36 -20.94
CA PHE A 174 19.34 -10.88 -20.68
C PHE A 174 18.92 -11.11 -19.23
N SER A 175 19.27 -12.26 -18.65
CA SER A 175 18.94 -12.61 -17.26
C SER A 175 19.46 -11.59 -16.25
N THR A 176 20.65 -11.03 -16.45
CA THR A 176 21.23 -9.99 -15.57
C THR A 176 20.39 -8.72 -15.59
N TYR A 177 19.99 -8.26 -16.78
CA TYR A 177 19.14 -7.08 -16.94
C TYR A 177 17.70 -7.32 -16.44
N ALA A 178 17.11 -8.47 -16.79
CA ALA A 178 15.76 -8.83 -16.43
C ALA A 178 15.56 -8.96 -14.91
N THR A 179 16.55 -9.48 -14.18
CA THR A 179 16.48 -9.61 -12.71
C THR A 179 16.19 -8.28 -12.01
N TRP A 180 16.71 -7.17 -12.55
CA TRP A 180 16.45 -5.83 -12.02
C TRP A 180 14.99 -5.42 -12.17
N TRP A 181 14.45 -5.56 -13.36
CA TRP A 181 13.06 -5.21 -13.65
C TRP A 181 12.08 -6.09 -12.89
N ILE A 182 12.39 -7.40 -12.78
CA ILE A 182 11.60 -8.36 -12.01
C ILE A 182 11.58 -7.94 -10.55
N ARG A 183 12.75 -7.69 -9.95
CA ARG A 183 12.87 -7.28 -8.55
C ARG A 183 12.13 -5.96 -8.29
N GLN A 184 12.31 -4.97 -9.13
CA GLN A 184 11.65 -3.68 -9.02
C GLN A 184 10.13 -3.80 -9.07
N SER A 185 9.62 -4.60 -10.00
CA SER A 185 8.17 -4.81 -10.12
C SER A 185 7.61 -5.49 -8.88
N ILE A 186 8.27 -6.55 -8.39
CA ILE A 186 7.87 -7.29 -7.19
C ILE A 186 7.93 -6.38 -5.94
N THR A 187 9.04 -5.67 -5.71
CA THR A 187 9.18 -4.81 -4.52
C THR A 187 8.19 -3.66 -4.52
N ARG A 188 7.92 -3.08 -5.70
CA ARG A 188 6.91 -2.05 -5.85
C ARG A 188 5.49 -2.58 -5.58
N ALA A 189 5.17 -3.78 -6.10
CA ALA A 189 3.88 -4.41 -5.86
C ALA A 189 3.66 -4.70 -4.36
N ILE A 190 4.69 -5.21 -3.66
CA ILE A 190 4.64 -5.43 -2.20
C ILE A 190 4.39 -4.10 -1.46
N ALA A 191 5.08 -3.03 -1.85
CA ALA A 191 4.90 -1.72 -1.21
C ALA A 191 3.50 -1.14 -1.47
N ASP A 192 2.94 -1.35 -2.68
CA ASP A 192 1.66 -0.78 -3.09
C ASP A 192 0.44 -1.61 -2.64
N GLN A 193 0.56 -2.93 -2.51
CA GLN A 193 -0.57 -3.86 -2.34
C GLN A 193 -0.40 -4.82 -1.15
N GLY A 194 0.81 -4.95 -0.57
CA GLY A 194 1.11 -5.94 0.46
C GLY A 194 0.49 -5.64 1.84
N ARG A 195 -0.17 -4.51 2.03
CA ARG A 195 -0.81 -4.11 3.30
C ARG A 195 -2.30 -3.87 3.12
N THR A 196 -3.09 -4.31 4.09
CA THR A 196 -4.53 -4.05 4.15
C THR A 196 -4.84 -2.55 4.11
N ILE A 197 -4.09 -1.76 4.87
CA ILE A 197 -4.15 -0.29 4.82
C ILE A 197 -2.94 0.18 4.01
N ARG A 198 -3.20 0.68 2.79
CA ARG A 198 -2.16 1.14 1.86
C ARG A 198 -1.35 2.29 2.45
N ILE A 199 -0.03 2.16 2.41
CA ILE A 199 0.94 3.19 2.80
C ILE A 199 1.71 3.64 1.54
N PRO A 200 2.01 4.94 1.37
CA PRO A 200 2.84 5.43 0.27
C PRO A 200 4.23 4.76 0.23
N VAL A 201 4.74 4.48 -0.97
CA VAL A 201 6.01 3.73 -1.19
C VAL A 201 7.18 4.33 -0.41
N HIS A 202 7.36 5.67 -0.43
CA HIS A 202 8.45 6.33 0.28
C HIS A 202 8.42 6.14 1.81
N LEU A 203 7.22 5.96 2.40
CA LEU A 203 7.09 5.63 3.82
C LEU A 203 7.41 4.16 4.08
N VAL A 204 7.01 3.24 3.17
CA VAL A 204 7.39 1.81 3.26
C VAL A 204 8.91 1.65 3.22
N GLU A 205 9.60 2.38 2.34
CA GLU A 205 11.06 2.40 2.27
C GLU A 205 11.69 2.91 3.57
N SER A 206 11.12 4.00 4.14
CA SER A 206 11.58 4.54 5.41
C SER A 206 11.38 3.54 6.56
N ILE A 207 10.22 2.85 6.62
CA ILE A 207 9.94 1.79 7.59
C ILE A 207 10.94 0.64 7.44
N ASN A 208 11.20 0.18 6.20
CA ASN A 208 12.16 -0.90 5.95
C ASN A 208 13.58 -0.51 6.38
N ARG A 209 13.97 0.75 6.17
CA ARG A 209 15.26 1.29 6.62
C ARG A 209 15.37 1.30 8.15
N VAL A 210 14.29 1.70 8.84
CA VAL A 210 14.20 1.66 10.30
C VAL A 210 14.31 0.22 10.82
N LYS A 211 13.53 -0.72 10.25
CA LYS A 211 13.56 -2.15 10.62
C LYS A 211 14.95 -2.78 10.41
N LYS A 212 15.59 -2.50 9.26
CA LYS A 212 16.95 -2.99 8.97
C LYS A 212 17.96 -2.46 9.98
N THR A 213 17.95 -1.15 10.25
CA THR A 213 18.88 -0.55 11.23
C THR A 213 18.65 -1.08 12.64
N ALA A 214 17.38 -1.30 13.03
CA ALA A 214 17.05 -1.92 14.30
C ALA A 214 17.63 -3.34 14.40
N GLY A 215 17.49 -4.16 13.33
CA GLY A 215 18.10 -5.48 13.25
C GLY A 215 19.64 -5.46 13.35
N ASP A 216 20.29 -4.55 12.63
CA ASP A 216 21.74 -4.38 12.65
C ASP A 216 22.24 -3.97 14.05
N LEU A 217 21.52 -3.08 14.74
CA LEU A 217 21.84 -2.67 16.10
C LEU A 217 21.57 -3.78 17.11
N LEU A 218 20.50 -4.55 16.95
CA LEU A 218 20.22 -5.74 17.77
C LEU A 218 21.39 -6.75 17.70
N HIS A 219 21.86 -7.04 16.47
CA HIS A 219 23.01 -7.93 16.28
C HIS A 219 24.30 -7.39 16.90
N LYS A 220 24.53 -6.07 16.87
CA LYS A 220 25.74 -5.46 17.45
C LYS A 220 25.69 -5.40 18.98
N ASN A 221 24.55 -5.04 19.54
CA ASN A 221 24.39 -4.72 20.95
C ASN A 221 23.90 -5.93 21.77
N GLY A 222 23.38 -6.99 21.12
CA GLY A 222 22.78 -8.14 21.80
C GLY A 222 21.48 -7.84 22.56
N ARG A 223 20.92 -6.65 22.41
CA ARG A 223 19.65 -6.20 23.00
C ARG A 223 18.85 -5.36 22.03
N GLU A 224 17.55 -5.25 22.25
CA GLU A 224 16.70 -4.36 21.46
C GLU A 224 17.19 -2.91 21.54
N PRO A 225 17.34 -2.23 20.39
CA PRO A 225 17.79 -0.85 20.34
C PRO A 225 16.67 0.10 20.79
N THR A 226 17.04 1.20 21.45
CA THR A 226 16.10 2.26 21.77
C THR A 226 15.79 3.13 20.54
N VAL A 227 14.66 3.87 20.60
CA VAL A 227 14.27 4.79 19.52
C VAL A 227 15.36 5.82 19.25
N GLU A 228 16.02 6.30 20.30
CA GLU A 228 17.10 7.29 20.22
C GLU A 228 18.35 6.71 19.53
N GLU A 229 18.68 5.45 19.77
CA GLU A 229 19.80 4.75 19.12
C GLU A 229 19.54 4.57 17.61
N ILE A 230 18.31 4.19 17.23
CA ILE A 230 17.91 4.07 15.82
C ILE A 230 17.93 5.45 15.16
N ALA A 231 17.39 6.48 15.82
CA ALA A 231 17.34 7.85 15.33
C ALA A 231 18.75 8.42 15.08
N ALA A 232 19.68 8.17 16.02
CA ALA A 232 21.09 8.58 15.88
C ALA A 232 21.77 7.86 14.70
N ALA A 233 21.52 6.55 14.51
CA ALA A 233 22.10 5.78 13.41
C ALA A 233 21.59 6.25 12.04
N LEU A 234 20.30 6.59 11.95
CA LEU A 234 19.66 7.06 10.70
C LEU A 234 19.75 8.59 10.50
N LYS A 235 20.24 9.33 11.49
CA LYS A 235 20.26 10.79 11.51
C LYS A 235 18.87 11.41 11.32
N LEU A 236 17.87 10.81 11.97
CA LEU A 236 16.49 11.26 11.98
C LEU A 236 16.10 11.79 13.37
N GLU A 237 15.04 12.58 13.44
CA GLU A 237 14.42 12.98 14.70
C GLU A 237 13.78 11.78 15.41
N PRO A 238 13.90 11.62 16.75
CA PRO A 238 13.30 10.49 17.49
C PRO A 238 11.79 10.37 17.33
N ASP A 239 11.09 11.51 17.24
CA ASP A 239 9.64 11.54 17.03
C ASP A 239 9.25 10.96 15.68
N LYS A 240 10.04 11.22 14.64
CA LYS A 240 9.84 10.63 13.31
C LYS A 240 10.02 9.12 13.31
N VAL A 241 10.98 8.60 14.07
CA VAL A 241 11.19 7.15 14.22
C VAL A 241 10.00 6.52 14.96
N ARG A 242 9.45 7.16 16.00
CA ARG A 242 8.23 6.68 16.70
C ARG A 242 7.03 6.61 15.75
N GLU A 243 6.81 7.66 14.95
CA GLU A 243 5.76 7.69 13.93
C GLU A 243 5.90 6.53 12.94
N LEU A 244 7.11 6.29 12.40
CA LEU A 244 7.37 5.21 11.46
C LEU A 244 7.16 3.83 12.08
N LEU A 245 7.51 3.63 13.35
CA LEU A 245 7.27 2.38 14.08
C LEU A 245 5.78 2.14 14.32
N GLN A 246 5.00 3.19 14.63
CA GLN A 246 3.53 3.08 14.74
C GLN A 246 2.89 2.71 13.41
N LEU A 247 3.30 3.36 12.31
CA LEU A 247 2.82 3.04 10.96
C LEU A 247 3.24 1.64 10.49
N SER A 248 4.30 1.09 11.08
CA SER A 248 4.80 -0.26 10.75
C SER A 248 3.90 -1.38 11.26
N GLN A 249 3.01 -1.12 12.22
CA GLN A 249 2.11 -2.12 12.77
C GLN A 249 1.09 -2.57 11.73
N GLU A 250 0.75 -3.85 11.78
CA GLU A 250 -0.27 -4.46 10.92
C GLU A 250 -1.57 -4.62 11.70
N PRO A 251 -2.74 -4.50 11.05
CA PRO A 251 -4.02 -4.75 11.69
C PRO A 251 -4.14 -6.21 12.11
N ILE A 252 -4.75 -6.43 13.28
CA ILE A 252 -5.04 -7.75 13.81
C ILE A 252 -6.44 -8.13 13.37
N SER A 253 -6.67 -9.41 13.04
CA SER A 253 -8.00 -9.91 12.68
C SER A 253 -8.95 -9.85 13.89
N LEU A 254 -10.18 -9.40 13.66
CA LEU A 254 -11.23 -9.43 14.67
C LEU A 254 -11.68 -10.84 15.03
N GLU A 255 -11.52 -11.80 14.13
CA GLU A 255 -11.82 -13.23 14.34
C GLU A 255 -10.73 -13.95 15.14
N THR A 256 -9.69 -13.23 15.61
CA THR A 256 -8.64 -13.85 16.43
C THR A 256 -9.25 -14.38 17.72
N PRO A 257 -9.11 -15.70 18.04
CA PRO A 257 -9.64 -16.26 19.28
C PRO A 257 -8.93 -15.66 20.51
N VAL A 258 -9.69 -15.39 21.56
CA VAL A 258 -9.21 -14.82 22.82
C VAL A 258 -9.55 -15.77 23.96
N GLY A 259 -8.55 -16.21 24.72
CA GLY A 259 -8.72 -17.14 25.83
C GLY A 259 -8.30 -18.57 25.50
N GLU A 260 -8.40 -19.47 26.50
CA GLU A 260 -7.98 -20.87 26.35
C GLU A 260 -9.02 -21.77 25.70
N GLU A 261 -10.32 -21.38 25.73
CA GLU A 261 -11.45 -22.19 25.24
C GLU A 261 -11.86 -21.87 23.79
N GLU A 262 -11.19 -20.91 23.13
CA GLU A 262 -11.45 -20.49 21.71
C GLU A 262 -12.91 -20.08 21.40
N ASP A 263 -13.78 -19.97 22.40
CA ASP A 263 -15.21 -19.64 22.25
C ASP A 263 -15.48 -18.14 22.10
N ALA A 264 -14.49 -17.28 22.40
CA ALA A 264 -14.58 -15.82 22.30
C ALA A 264 -13.61 -15.28 21.25
N HIS A 265 -14.05 -14.34 20.45
CA HIS A 265 -13.26 -13.63 19.46
C HIS A 265 -12.96 -12.20 19.89
N LEU A 266 -11.92 -11.58 19.30
CA LEU A 266 -11.54 -10.21 19.63
C LEU A 266 -12.69 -9.21 19.40
N GLU A 267 -13.55 -9.46 18.40
CA GLU A 267 -14.72 -8.63 18.08
C GLU A 267 -15.73 -8.54 19.24
N ASP A 268 -15.86 -9.60 20.06
CA ASP A 268 -16.79 -9.64 21.18
C ASP A 268 -16.45 -8.63 22.29
N PHE A 269 -15.20 -8.17 22.32
CA PHE A 269 -14.70 -7.20 23.31
C PHE A 269 -14.70 -5.75 22.82
N ILE A 270 -15.03 -5.52 21.54
CA ILE A 270 -15.06 -4.18 20.94
C ILE A 270 -16.47 -3.59 21.12
N GLN A 271 -16.53 -2.49 21.86
CA GLN A 271 -17.79 -1.78 22.08
C GLN A 271 -18.21 -1.05 20.79
N ASP A 272 -19.50 -1.13 20.47
CA ASP A 272 -20.12 -0.31 19.43
C ASP A 272 -20.34 1.11 19.97
N GLU A 273 -19.51 2.06 19.53
CA GLU A 273 -19.59 3.47 19.94
C GLU A 273 -20.79 4.20 19.31
N ASP A 274 -21.34 3.67 18.22
CA ASP A 274 -22.51 4.24 17.52
C ASP A 274 -23.83 3.77 18.15
N ALA A 275 -23.81 2.71 18.94
CA ALA A 275 -24.98 2.24 19.68
C ALA A 275 -25.38 3.27 20.73
N GLY A 276 -26.47 3.99 20.47
CA GLY A 276 -26.99 4.98 21.40
C GLY A 276 -27.36 4.37 22.74
N VAL A 277 -26.99 5.02 23.85
CA VAL A 277 -27.38 4.60 25.19
C VAL A 277 -28.89 4.63 25.27
N PRO A 278 -29.59 3.53 25.69
CA PRO A 278 -31.05 3.46 25.72
C PRO A 278 -31.72 4.59 26.51
N VAL A 279 -31.06 5.08 27.56
CA VAL A 279 -31.57 6.20 28.40
C VAL A 279 -31.56 7.50 27.60
N ASP A 280 -30.50 7.77 26.85
CA ASP A 280 -30.37 9.00 26.03
C ASP A 280 -31.39 8.99 24.90
N GLU A 281 -31.57 7.83 24.26
CA GLU A 281 -32.57 7.68 23.20
C GLU A 281 -33.99 7.85 23.71
N ALA A 282 -34.29 7.31 24.90
CA ALA A 282 -35.58 7.55 25.58
C ALA A 282 -35.74 9.04 25.91
N GLY A 283 -34.70 9.72 26.40
CA GLY A 283 -34.68 11.15 26.65
C GLY A 283 -34.94 11.97 25.39
N ARG A 284 -34.29 11.64 24.28
CA ARG A 284 -34.49 12.29 22.97
C ARG A 284 -35.93 12.11 22.47
N GLN A 285 -36.52 10.92 22.66
CA GLN A 285 -37.91 10.67 22.25
C GLN A 285 -38.91 11.45 23.12
N LEU A 286 -38.67 11.55 24.44
CA LEU A 286 -39.46 12.37 25.32
C LEU A 286 -39.36 13.86 24.95
N LEU A 287 -38.18 14.38 24.78
CA LEU A 287 -37.94 15.75 24.31
C LEU A 287 -38.69 16.03 23.00
N ARG A 288 -38.59 15.13 22.03
CA ARG A 288 -39.27 15.27 20.72
C ARG A 288 -40.81 15.32 20.92
N ARG A 289 -41.37 14.50 21.81
CA ARG A 289 -42.80 14.48 22.12
C ARG A 289 -43.24 15.78 22.77
N GLU A 290 -42.49 16.25 23.78
CA GLU A 290 -42.79 17.51 24.45
C GLU A 290 -42.64 18.71 23.52
N LEU A 291 -41.64 18.71 22.65
CA LEU A 291 -41.42 19.75 21.65
C LEU A 291 -42.60 19.81 20.67
N LEU A 292 -43.09 18.69 20.18
CA LEU A 292 -44.28 18.63 19.30
C LEU A 292 -45.55 19.10 20.05
N HIS A 293 -45.67 18.78 21.34
CA HIS A 293 -46.79 19.24 22.16
C HIS A 293 -46.77 20.78 22.32
N VAL A 294 -45.61 21.35 22.63
CA VAL A 294 -45.42 22.82 22.75
C VAL A 294 -45.69 23.51 21.41
N LEU A 295 -45.24 22.95 20.28
CA LEU A 295 -45.48 23.49 18.94
C LEU A 295 -46.96 23.58 18.59
N LYS A 296 -47.81 22.63 19.01
CA LYS A 296 -49.28 22.67 18.81
C LYS A 296 -49.95 23.87 19.50
N SER A 297 -49.27 24.54 20.43
CA SER A 297 -49.78 25.77 21.05
C SER A 297 -49.60 27.03 20.19
N LEU A 298 -48.89 26.92 19.06
CA LEU A 298 -48.73 27.96 18.05
C LEU A 298 -49.88 27.95 17.05
N THR A 299 -49.96 28.99 16.22
CA THR A 299 -50.89 28.94 15.09
C THR A 299 -50.40 27.92 14.05
N PRO A 300 -51.29 27.27 13.27
CA PRO A 300 -50.90 26.23 12.32
C PRO A 300 -49.85 26.71 11.31
N ARG A 301 -49.83 27.98 11.00
CA ARG A 301 -48.87 28.59 10.06
C ARG A 301 -47.51 28.80 10.74
N GLU A 302 -47.47 29.20 12.02
CA GLU A 302 -46.24 29.36 12.81
C GLU A 302 -45.62 27.98 13.10
N GLU A 303 -46.42 26.99 13.48
CA GLU A 303 -46.02 25.60 13.72
C GLU A 303 -45.35 25.02 12.48
N ARG A 304 -46.01 25.11 11.32
CA ARG A 304 -45.49 24.53 10.08
C ARG A 304 -44.16 25.21 9.62
N VAL A 305 -44.07 26.53 9.80
CA VAL A 305 -42.81 27.26 9.48
C VAL A 305 -41.66 26.78 10.38
N ILE A 306 -41.88 26.63 11.70
CA ILE A 306 -40.84 26.16 12.63
C ILE A 306 -40.48 24.70 12.33
N THR A 307 -41.46 23.82 12.18
CA THR A 307 -41.25 22.40 11.86
C THR A 307 -40.37 22.20 10.62
N LEU A 308 -40.67 22.90 9.53
CA LEU A 308 -39.90 22.80 8.28
C LEU A 308 -38.57 23.53 8.36
N ARG A 309 -38.50 24.66 9.06
CA ARG A 309 -37.27 25.44 9.25
C ARG A 309 -36.17 24.62 9.96
N PHE A 310 -36.56 23.91 11.00
CA PHE A 310 -35.64 23.11 11.82
C PHE A 310 -35.61 21.61 11.45
N GLY A 311 -36.41 21.19 10.45
CA GLY A 311 -36.42 19.80 9.99
C GLY A 311 -36.94 18.81 11.02
N LEU A 312 -37.94 19.19 11.85
CA LEU A 312 -38.41 18.36 12.93
C LEU A 312 -39.21 17.13 12.49
N GLU A 313 -39.72 17.10 11.25
CA GLU A 313 -40.45 15.95 10.68
C GLU A 313 -39.50 15.04 9.86
N ASP A 314 -38.76 15.62 8.95
CA ASP A 314 -38.00 14.93 7.91
C ASP A 314 -36.45 14.98 8.12
N GLY A 315 -36.00 15.61 9.22
CA GLY A 315 -34.58 15.80 9.51
C GLY A 315 -33.86 16.83 8.61
N ARG A 316 -34.57 17.42 7.63
CA ARG A 316 -33.99 18.40 6.70
C ARG A 316 -34.35 19.82 7.06
N ALA A 317 -33.41 20.61 7.57
CA ALA A 317 -33.59 22.03 7.81
C ALA A 317 -33.70 22.80 6.46
N ARG A 318 -34.76 23.62 6.33
CA ARG A 318 -35.01 24.43 5.12
C ARG A 318 -34.57 25.87 5.31
N THR A 319 -34.16 26.50 4.23
CA THR A 319 -33.79 27.92 4.22
C THR A 319 -35.05 28.81 4.21
N LEU A 320 -34.90 30.07 4.66
CA LEU A 320 -36.01 31.04 4.63
C LEU A 320 -36.54 31.30 3.20
N GLU A 321 -35.70 31.11 2.20
CA GLU A 321 -36.04 31.32 0.81
C GLU A 321 -36.87 30.15 0.23
N GLU A 322 -36.50 28.90 0.58
CA GLU A 322 -37.27 27.70 0.27
C GLU A 322 -38.65 27.73 0.91
N LEU A 323 -38.72 28.12 2.19
CA LEU A 323 -39.97 28.31 2.89
C LEU A 323 -40.82 29.44 2.27
N GLY A 324 -40.17 30.52 1.83
CA GLY A 324 -40.85 31.61 1.10
C GLY A 324 -41.54 31.13 -0.13
N LYS A 325 -40.91 30.27 -0.93
CA LYS A 325 -41.50 29.63 -2.12
C LYS A 325 -42.64 28.68 -1.75
N GLU A 326 -42.46 27.83 -0.72
CA GLU A 326 -43.48 26.86 -0.29
C GLU A 326 -44.75 27.51 0.23
N PHE A 327 -44.62 28.62 1.00
CA PHE A 327 -45.75 29.34 1.59
C PHE A 327 -46.23 30.50 0.73
N ASN A 328 -45.69 30.71 -0.49
CA ASN A 328 -46.01 31.83 -1.39
C ASN A 328 -45.90 33.21 -0.70
N VAL A 329 -44.81 33.44 0.06
CA VAL A 329 -44.53 34.70 0.74
C VAL A 329 -43.07 35.10 0.58
N THR A 330 -42.75 36.36 0.88
CA THR A 330 -41.40 36.85 0.80
C THR A 330 -40.53 36.25 1.95
N ARG A 331 -39.21 36.10 1.69
CA ARG A 331 -38.21 35.67 2.70
C ARG A 331 -38.35 36.45 4.01
N GLU A 332 -38.54 37.73 3.93
CA GLU A 332 -38.67 38.61 5.10
C GLU A 332 -39.95 38.28 5.90
N ARG A 333 -41.02 37.94 5.20
CA ARG A 333 -42.27 37.53 5.86
C ARG A 333 -42.12 36.22 6.62
N VAL A 334 -41.38 35.24 6.07
CA VAL A 334 -41.06 34.00 6.77
C VAL A 334 -40.23 34.32 8.01
N ARG A 335 -39.21 35.17 7.93
CA ARG A 335 -38.38 35.60 9.07
C ARG A 335 -39.23 36.24 10.18
N GLN A 336 -40.20 37.07 9.82
CA GLN A 336 -41.12 37.67 10.80
C GLN A 336 -41.99 36.63 11.47
N ILE A 337 -42.50 35.62 10.77
CA ILE A 337 -43.29 34.52 11.34
C ILE A 337 -42.43 33.69 12.28
N GLU A 338 -41.19 33.32 11.86
CA GLU A 338 -40.20 32.61 12.69
C GLU A 338 -39.92 33.37 13.98
N ALA A 339 -39.55 34.65 13.89
CA ALA A 339 -39.23 35.48 15.05
C ALA A 339 -40.41 35.61 16.02
N LYS A 340 -41.66 35.70 15.50
CA LYS A 340 -42.86 35.76 16.28
C LYS A 340 -43.14 34.42 16.97
N ALA A 341 -42.97 33.31 16.27
CA ALA A 341 -43.14 31.97 16.83
C ALA A 341 -42.10 31.68 17.93
N LEU A 342 -40.83 31.97 17.69
CA LEU A 342 -39.77 31.82 18.70
C LEU A 342 -40.01 32.69 19.95
N ARG A 343 -40.51 33.93 19.79
CA ARG A 343 -40.86 34.79 20.91
C ARG A 343 -42.01 34.20 21.74
N LYS A 344 -43.02 33.58 21.10
CA LYS A 344 -44.11 32.89 21.78
C LYS A 344 -43.60 31.63 22.52
N LEU A 345 -42.66 30.90 21.98
CA LEU A 345 -42.05 29.73 22.60
C LEU A 345 -41.20 30.09 23.82
N ARG A 346 -40.56 31.26 23.81
CA ARG A 346 -39.79 31.76 24.97
C ARG A 346 -40.63 32.22 26.15
N HIS A 347 -41.99 32.23 26.03
CA HIS A 347 -42.84 32.60 27.13
C HIS A 347 -42.64 31.60 28.28
N PRO A 348 -42.56 32.08 29.58
CA PRO A 348 -42.21 31.23 30.74
C PRO A 348 -43.09 29.97 30.89
N SER A 349 -44.38 30.06 30.55
CA SER A 349 -45.32 28.92 30.64
C SER A 349 -44.97 27.76 29.65
N ARG A 350 -44.32 28.05 28.54
CA ARG A 350 -43.90 27.07 27.54
C ARG A 350 -42.43 26.67 27.72
N ALA A 351 -41.59 27.65 28.02
CA ALA A 351 -40.20 27.42 28.30
C ALA A 351 -39.94 26.47 29.47
N LYS A 352 -40.85 26.51 30.51
CA LYS A 352 -40.76 25.60 31.64
C LYS A 352 -40.87 24.12 31.27
N LEU A 353 -41.65 23.77 30.26
CA LEU A 353 -41.82 22.38 29.79
C LEU A 353 -40.58 21.81 29.09
N LEU A 354 -39.74 22.67 28.53
CA LEU A 354 -38.52 22.30 27.81
C LEU A 354 -37.23 22.50 28.63
N ARG A 355 -37.36 23.14 29.81
CA ARG A 355 -36.19 23.50 30.62
C ARG A 355 -35.46 22.28 31.17
N ASP A 356 -36.20 21.26 31.57
CA ASP A 356 -35.66 20.03 32.16
C ASP A 356 -34.80 19.22 31.18
N TYR A 357 -34.85 19.58 29.88
CA TYR A 357 -34.05 18.96 28.81
C TYR A 357 -32.89 19.85 28.35
N LEU A 358 -32.67 21.05 28.93
CA LEU A 358 -31.60 21.99 28.57
C LEU A 358 -30.41 21.95 29.56
N ASP A 359 -30.61 21.32 30.71
CA ASP A 359 -29.60 21.23 31.77
C ASP A 359 -28.79 19.93 31.74
N GLU A 360 -28.87 19.15 30.63
CA GLU A 360 -27.98 18.07 30.24
C GLU A 360 -27.16 18.55 29.02
#